data_86ec44a50104ec0ea96ae274ca64e393
#
_entry.id   86ec44a50104ec0ea96ae274ca64e393
#
_cell.length_a   1.000
_cell.length_b   1.000
_cell.length_c   1.000
_cell.angle_alpha   90.00
_cell.angle_beta   90.00
_cell.angle_gamma   90.00
#
_symmetry.space_group_name_H-M   'P 1'
#
loop_
_entity.id
_entity.type
_entity.pdbx_description
1 polymer ?
#
loop_
_entity_poly.entity_id
_entity_poly.type
_entity_poly.pdbx_seq_one_letter_code
_entity_poly.pdbx_strand_id
1 'polypeptide(L)'
;MRIRSLYSIMIVFILLAFALPAGAFNCNVNVTGLSFGGYDVFSAIPKDSAATITVTCNAPPQNPNAPIPVSISLSPGSSGSFAQRQLQRLGGPELLAYNLFTTPSFSTVWGDGSGGSQSQTNLVTRTTPWNATIFGRIPAGQNVPAGSYSDVITVTIEW
;
A
#
# COMPACT_ATOMS: atom_id res chain seq x y z
N MET A 1 11.46 -75.93 -34.48
CA MET A 1 11.93 -74.90 -33.57
C MET A 1 11.51 -73.54 -34.10
N ARG A 2 10.43 -72.95 -33.58
CA ARG A 2 9.86 -71.68 -34.07
C ARG A 2 10.23 -70.56 -33.05
N ILE A 3 11.04 -69.63 -33.54
CA ILE A 3 11.42 -68.44 -32.80
C ILE A 3 10.32 -67.37 -32.98
N ARG A 4 9.61 -67.06 -31.92
CA ARG A 4 8.65 -65.93 -31.91
C ARG A 4 9.39 -64.63 -31.50
N SER A 5 9.51 -63.72 -32.47
CA SER A 5 10.01 -62.34 -32.21
C SER A 5 8.91 -61.54 -31.56
N LEU A 6 9.17 -61.08 -30.31
CA LEU A 6 8.31 -60.15 -29.58
C LEU A 6 8.77 -58.73 -29.91
N TYR A 7 7.97 -58.03 -30.74
CA TYR A 7 8.17 -56.60 -30.95
C TYR A 7 7.56 -55.86 -29.76
N SER A 8 8.44 -55.26 -28.93
CA SER A 8 8.05 -54.37 -27.84
C SER A 8 7.78 -52.97 -28.42
N ILE A 9 6.49 -52.60 -28.54
CA ILE A 9 6.10 -51.23 -28.95
C ILE A 9 6.25 -50.33 -27.77
N MET A 10 7.31 -49.53 -27.78
CA MET A 10 7.54 -48.48 -26.78
C MET A 10 6.74 -47.24 -27.20
N ILE A 11 5.59 -47.01 -26.56
CA ILE A 11 4.79 -45.81 -26.75
C ILE A 11 5.43 -44.70 -25.94
N VAL A 12 6.12 -43.78 -26.62
CA VAL A 12 6.64 -42.53 -26.00
C VAL A 12 5.49 -41.54 -25.91
N PHE A 13 4.96 -41.35 -24.71
CA PHE A 13 4.02 -40.26 -24.42
C PHE A 13 4.80 -38.94 -24.35
N ILE A 14 4.77 -38.15 -25.42
CA ILE A 14 5.26 -36.77 -25.41
C ILE A 14 4.19 -35.93 -24.70
N LEU A 15 4.39 -35.63 -23.42
CA LEU A 15 3.63 -34.60 -22.73
C LEU A 15 4.07 -33.22 -23.30
N LEU A 16 3.28 -32.71 -24.26
CA LEU A 16 3.37 -31.27 -24.59
C LEU A 16 2.82 -30.48 -23.42
N ALA A 17 3.72 -29.94 -22.60
CA ALA A 17 3.39 -28.90 -21.62
C ALA A 17 3.02 -27.61 -22.38
N PHE A 18 1.75 -27.37 -22.58
CA PHE A 18 1.27 -26.07 -23.03
C PHE A 18 1.52 -25.07 -21.88
N ALA A 19 2.60 -24.29 -21.96
CA ALA A 19 2.77 -23.11 -21.13
C ALA A 19 1.72 -22.09 -21.58
N LEU A 20 0.63 -21.99 -20.82
CA LEU A 20 -0.33 -20.91 -21.00
C LEU A 20 0.43 -19.60 -20.70
N PRO A 21 0.32 -18.57 -21.58
CA PRO A 21 0.91 -17.28 -21.27
C PRO A 21 0.26 -16.77 -19.97
N ALA A 22 1.05 -16.65 -18.92
CA ALA A 22 0.65 -15.96 -17.70
C ALA A 22 0.44 -14.50 -18.09
N GLY A 23 -0.80 -14.07 -18.25
CA GLY A 23 -1.13 -12.69 -18.50
C GLY A 23 -0.70 -11.87 -17.27
N ALA A 24 0.31 -11.01 -17.41
CA ALA A 24 0.76 -10.18 -16.34
C ALA A 24 -0.27 -9.07 -16.07
N PHE A 25 -0.67 -8.94 -14.82
CA PHE A 25 -1.38 -7.75 -14.34
C PHE A 25 -0.39 -6.58 -14.26
N ASN A 26 -0.85 -5.40 -14.64
CA ASN A 26 -0.08 -4.18 -14.53
C ASN A 26 -0.90 -3.12 -13.80
N CYS A 27 -0.41 -2.66 -12.64
CA CYS A 27 -1.04 -1.61 -11.86
C CYS A 27 -0.19 -0.34 -11.90
N ASN A 28 -0.84 0.80 -12.10
CA ASN A 28 -0.26 2.13 -12.00
C ASN A 28 -0.73 2.79 -10.71
N VAL A 29 0.20 3.43 -10.00
CA VAL A 29 -0.05 4.05 -8.70
C VAL A 29 0.32 5.53 -8.78
N ASN A 30 -0.60 6.38 -8.33
CA ASN A 30 -0.36 7.80 -8.13
C ASN A 30 -0.64 8.16 -6.66
N VAL A 31 0.29 8.84 -6.01
CA VAL A 31 0.18 9.26 -4.61
C VAL A 31 0.29 10.77 -4.53
N THR A 32 -0.70 11.43 -3.94
CA THR A 32 -0.59 12.85 -3.59
C THR A 32 0.14 13.00 -2.24
N GLY A 33 1.04 13.98 -2.13
CA GLY A 33 1.70 14.28 -0.87
C GLY A 33 0.69 14.75 0.19
N LEU A 34 0.90 14.35 1.45
CA LEU A 34 0.12 14.85 2.58
C LEU A 34 0.82 16.05 3.19
N SER A 35 0.12 17.19 3.29
CA SER A 35 0.62 18.41 3.89
C SER A 35 -0.34 18.89 4.98
N PHE A 36 0.17 19.10 6.19
CA PHE A 36 -0.62 19.65 7.31
C PHE A 36 -0.71 21.17 7.27
N GLY A 37 0.18 21.85 6.51
CA GLY A 37 0.30 23.29 6.57
C GLY A 37 0.84 23.77 7.93
N GLY A 38 0.43 24.96 8.35
CA GLY A 38 0.85 25.51 9.65
C GLY A 38 0.23 24.77 10.83
N TYR A 39 1.07 24.42 11.83
CA TYR A 39 0.64 23.89 13.11
C TYR A 39 0.80 24.99 14.18
N ASP A 40 -0.29 25.33 14.86
CA ASP A 40 -0.29 26.31 15.94
C ASP A 40 -0.19 25.57 17.29
N VAL A 41 0.91 25.80 18.01
CA VAL A 41 1.20 25.16 19.29
C VAL A 41 0.24 25.59 20.42
N PHE A 42 -0.47 26.72 20.25
CA PHE A 42 -1.46 27.23 21.20
C PHE A 42 -2.88 26.76 20.91
N SER A 43 -3.09 26.10 19.75
CA SER A 43 -4.41 25.56 19.39
C SER A 43 -4.76 24.35 20.25
N ALA A 44 -5.98 24.38 20.81
CA ALA A 44 -6.58 23.22 21.46
C ALA A 44 -7.22 22.21 20.46
N ILE A 45 -7.21 22.53 19.15
CA ILE A 45 -7.81 21.74 18.11
C ILE A 45 -6.70 20.99 17.35
N PRO A 46 -6.82 19.67 17.13
CA PRO A 46 -5.88 18.92 16.32
C PRO A 46 -5.79 19.47 14.89
N LYS A 47 -4.66 19.28 14.24
CA LYS A 47 -4.45 19.65 12.84
C LYS A 47 -4.64 18.44 11.94
N ASP A 48 -5.68 18.46 11.15
CA ASP A 48 -6.03 17.38 10.21
C ASP A 48 -5.63 17.72 8.78
N SER A 49 -5.35 16.68 8.00
CA SER A 49 -5.07 16.76 6.58
C SER A 49 -5.45 15.44 5.90
N ALA A 50 -5.54 15.46 4.58
CA ALA A 50 -5.80 14.25 3.80
C ALA A 50 -4.95 14.20 2.54
N ALA A 51 -4.69 12.98 2.07
CA ALA A 51 -4.02 12.69 0.81
C ALA A 51 -4.71 11.50 0.13
N THR A 52 -4.45 11.28 -1.15
CA THR A 52 -5.08 10.19 -1.91
C THR A 52 -4.02 9.32 -2.57
N ILE A 53 -4.20 8.01 -2.48
CA ILE A 53 -3.52 7.00 -3.28
C ILE A 53 -4.51 6.51 -4.32
N THR A 54 -4.19 6.69 -5.60
CA THR A 54 -4.99 6.17 -6.71
C THR A 54 -4.29 4.97 -7.32
N VAL A 55 -4.96 3.82 -7.32
CA VAL A 55 -4.49 2.59 -7.96
C VAL A 55 -5.38 2.26 -9.14
N THR A 56 -4.77 2.12 -10.32
CA THR A 56 -5.44 1.73 -11.56
C THR A 56 -4.76 0.49 -12.09
N CYS A 57 -5.49 -0.60 -12.27
CA CYS A 57 -4.95 -1.86 -12.76
C CYS A 57 -5.49 -2.24 -14.12
N ASN A 58 -4.65 -2.84 -14.96
CA ASN A 58 -5.02 -3.45 -16.23
C ASN A 58 -4.91 -4.96 -16.11
N ALA A 59 -6.02 -5.65 -16.30
CA ALA A 59 -6.08 -7.09 -16.41
C ALA A 59 -5.62 -7.56 -17.80
N PRO A 60 -5.20 -8.83 -17.95
CA PRO A 60 -4.80 -9.38 -19.25
C PRO A 60 -5.95 -9.37 -20.27
N PRO A 61 -5.63 -9.33 -21.58
CA PRO A 61 -6.63 -9.23 -22.65
C PRO A 61 -7.72 -10.30 -22.66
N GLN A 62 -7.44 -11.48 -22.09
CA GLN A 62 -8.39 -12.60 -22.01
C GLN A 62 -9.55 -12.32 -21.03
N ASN A 63 -9.31 -11.49 -20.01
CA ASN A 63 -10.34 -11.05 -19.08
C ASN A 63 -10.04 -9.60 -18.60
N PRO A 64 -10.33 -8.60 -19.45
CA PRO A 64 -9.90 -7.22 -19.21
C PRO A 64 -10.55 -6.54 -18.00
N ASN A 65 -11.62 -7.11 -17.47
CA ASN A 65 -12.34 -6.59 -16.30
C ASN A 65 -12.26 -7.52 -15.07
N ALA A 66 -11.31 -8.48 -15.08
CA ALA A 66 -11.10 -9.31 -13.90
C ALA A 66 -10.78 -8.44 -12.68
N PRO A 67 -11.47 -8.65 -11.53
CA PRO A 67 -11.13 -7.95 -10.31
C PRO A 67 -9.77 -8.44 -9.80
N ILE A 68 -8.92 -7.48 -9.46
CA ILE A 68 -7.57 -7.72 -8.93
C ILE A 68 -7.59 -7.33 -7.46
N PRO A 69 -7.30 -8.25 -6.53
CA PRO A 69 -7.16 -7.89 -5.12
C PRO A 69 -5.89 -7.04 -4.97
N VAL A 70 -6.05 -5.85 -4.42
CA VAL A 70 -4.95 -4.92 -4.16
C VAL A 70 -4.90 -4.64 -2.68
N SER A 71 -3.72 -4.73 -2.10
CA SER A 71 -3.44 -4.35 -0.72
C SER A 71 -2.55 -3.11 -0.69
N ILE A 72 -2.85 -2.17 0.20
CA ILE A 72 -2.04 -0.97 0.44
C ILE A 72 -1.63 -0.95 1.90
N SER A 73 -0.33 -0.88 2.15
CA SER A 73 0.25 -0.68 3.47
C SER A 73 1.14 0.57 3.52
N LEU A 74 1.24 1.17 4.70
CA LEU A 74 2.09 2.34 4.96
C LEU A 74 3.17 1.97 5.97
N SER A 75 4.38 2.49 5.81
CA SER A 75 5.45 2.32 6.80
C SER A 75 5.18 3.11 8.10
N PRO A 76 5.87 2.77 9.20
CA PRO A 76 5.80 3.55 10.44
C PRO A 76 6.53 4.89 10.35
N GLY A 77 7.20 5.20 9.22
CA GLY A 77 8.02 6.39 9.07
C GLY A 77 9.33 6.32 9.87
N SER A 78 9.93 7.48 10.10
CA SER A 78 11.21 7.61 10.80
C SER A 78 11.14 7.19 12.27
N SER A 79 9.96 7.23 12.90
CA SER A 79 9.76 6.80 14.30
C SER A 79 9.90 5.30 14.52
N GLY A 80 9.73 4.47 13.46
CA GLY A 80 9.72 3.02 13.56
C GLY A 80 8.50 2.46 14.30
N SER A 81 7.48 3.29 14.63
CA SER A 81 6.32 2.89 15.42
C SER A 81 5.00 3.34 14.81
N PHE A 82 4.04 2.41 14.70
CA PHE A 82 2.67 2.73 14.29
C PHE A 82 1.84 3.37 15.40
N ALA A 83 2.21 3.17 16.68
CA ALA A 83 1.50 3.79 17.79
C ALA A 83 1.59 5.32 17.71
N GLN A 84 2.74 5.84 17.28
CA GLN A 84 2.96 7.27 17.11
C GLN A 84 4.04 7.51 16.05
N ARG A 85 3.67 8.07 14.91
CA ARG A 85 4.59 8.59 13.91
C ARG A 85 5.12 9.95 14.31
N GLN A 86 6.27 10.35 13.79
CA GLN A 86 6.92 11.59 14.16
C GLN A 86 7.48 12.29 12.92
N LEU A 87 7.10 13.55 12.75
CA LEU A 87 7.78 14.46 11.83
C LEU A 87 9.02 14.99 12.53
N GLN A 88 10.16 15.00 11.86
CA GLN A 88 11.41 15.56 12.37
C GLN A 88 11.62 16.98 11.85
N ARG A 89 12.09 17.87 12.71
CA ARG A 89 12.45 19.24 12.34
C ARG A 89 13.66 19.25 11.42
N LEU A 90 13.56 19.98 10.33
CA LEU A 90 14.70 20.20 9.44
C LEU A 90 15.80 20.99 10.17
N GLY A 91 16.99 20.39 10.29
CA GLY A 91 18.14 20.99 10.96
C GLY A 91 18.11 20.91 12.49
N GLY A 92 17.22 20.13 13.10
CA GLY A 92 17.13 19.94 14.54
C GLY A 92 16.67 18.55 14.95
N PRO A 93 16.78 18.22 16.26
CA PRO A 93 16.36 16.93 16.79
C PRO A 93 14.89 16.89 17.20
N GLU A 94 14.17 18.02 17.11
CA GLU A 94 12.82 18.12 17.63
C GLU A 94 11.83 17.33 16.78
N LEU A 95 10.87 16.70 17.45
CA LEU A 95 9.90 15.81 16.87
C LEU A 95 8.48 16.34 17.10
N LEU A 96 7.65 16.27 16.07
CA LEU A 96 6.23 16.60 16.13
C LEU A 96 5.43 15.32 15.86
N ALA A 97 4.71 14.85 16.86
CA ALA A 97 3.94 13.62 16.77
C ALA A 97 2.73 13.78 15.83
N TYR A 98 2.47 12.75 15.04
CA TYR A 98 1.29 12.65 14.18
C TYR A 98 0.90 11.19 13.97
N ASN A 99 -0.20 10.94 13.28
CA ASN A 99 -0.48 9.61 12.76
C ASN A 99 -1.33 9.67 11.48
N LEU A 100 -1.41 8.51 10.80
CA LEU A 100 -2.15 8.30 9.57
C LEU A 100 -3.23 7.25 9.81
N PHE A 101 -4.43 7.49 9.28
CA PHE A 101 -5.60 6.68 9.59
C PHE A 101 -6.33 6.27 8.31
N THR A 102 -7.07 5.19 8.40
CA THR A 102 -7.88 4.64 7.31
C THR A 102 -9.23 5.33 7.14
N THR A 103 -9.70 6.03 8.19
CA THR A 103 -11.02 6.66 8.24
C THR A 103 -10.95 8.07 8.83
N PRO A 104 -11.90 8.96 8.49
CA PRO A 104 -11.96 10.31 9.03
C PRO A 104 -12.37 10.37 10.51
N SER A 105 -12.73 9.24 11.13
CA SER A 105 -12.93 9.14 12.58
C SER A 105 -11.62 9.04 13.37
N PHE A 106 -10.46 8.86 12.68
CA PHE A 106 -9.13 8.72 13.27
C PHE A 106 -9.03 7.60 14.32
N SER A 107 -9.79 6.51 14.11
CA SER A 107 -9.86 5.39 15.04
C SER A 107 -8.92 4.23 14.69
N THR A 108 -8.59 4.06 13.41
CA THR A 108 -7.80 2.94 12.92
C THR A 108 -6.55 3.44 12.22
N VAL A 109 -5.40 3.19 12.83
CA VAL A 109 -4.10 3.56 12.26
C VAL A 109 -3.84 2.75 10.98
N TRP A 110 -3.48 3.43 9.90
CA TRP A 110 -3.08 2.80 8.67
C TRP A 110 -1.59 2.43 8.70
N GLY A 111 -1.31 1.14 8.59
CA GLY A 111 0.04 0.58 8.58
C GLY A 111 0.10 -0.69 7.74
N ASP A 112 0.82 -1.69 8.23
CA ASP A 112 1.07 -2.98 7.57
C ASP A 112 0.35 -4.17 8.23
N GLY A 113 -0.47 -3.91 9.24
CA GLY A 113 -1.16 -4.91 10.04
C GLY A 113 -0.43 -5.29 11.33
N SER A 114 0.79 -4.80 11.53
CA SER A 114 1.54 -4.98 12.78
C SER A 114 1.34 -3.81 13.74
N GLY A 115 1.77 -3.95 14.99
CA GLY A 115 1.79 -2.88 16.00
C GLY A 115 0.43 -2.20 16.23
N GLY A 116 -0.70 -2.90 16.04
CA GLY A 116 -2.05 -2.35 16.16
C GLY A 116 -2.52 -1.53 14.97
N SER A 117 -1.75 -1.49 13.89
CA SER A 117 -2.14 -0.87 12.62
C SER A 117 -2.91 -1.84 11.73
N GLN A 118 -3.52 -1.32 10.65
CA GLN A 118 -4.19 -2.12 9.62
C GLN A 118 -3.75 -1.68 8.23
N SER A 119 -3.56 -2.64 7.32
CA SER A 119 -3.51 -2.39 5.88
C SER A 119 -4.92 -2.25 5.32
N GLN A 120 -5.06 -1.68 4.13
CA GLN A 120 -6.33 -1.66 3.41
C GLN A 120 -6.28 -2.57 2.19
N THR A 121 -7.38 -3.26 1.90
CA THR A 121 -7.54 -4.11 0.71
C THR A 121 -8.78 -3.74 -0.06
N ASN A 122 -8.72 -3.81 -1.39
CA ASN A 122 -9.87 -3.60 -2.26
C ASN A 122 -9.72 -4.39 -3.56
N LEU A 123 -10.83 -4.58 -4.26
CA LEU A 123 -10.85 -5.15 -5.61
C LEU A 123 -10.81 -4.01 -6.63
N VAL A 124 -9.79 -4.01 -7.47
CA VAL A 124 -9.58 -3.02 -8.52
C VAL A 124 -9.82 -3.66 -9.88
N THR A 125 -10.55 -2.97 -10.76
CA THR A 125 -10.73 -3.36 -12.15
C THR A 125 -10.21 -2.28 -13.08
N ARG A 126 -10.10 -2.57 -14.36
CA ARG A 126 -9.70 -1.57 -15.38
C ARG A 126 -10.61 -0.34 -15.40
N THR A 127 -11.90 -0.54 -15.12
CA THR A 127 -12.92 0.52 -15.17
C THR A 127 -13.24 1.14 -13.81
N THR A 128 -12.74 0.52 -12.72
CA THR A 128 -13.01 0.97 -11.35
C THR A 128 -11.69 1.11 -10.59
N PRO A 129 -11.01 2.26 -10.72
CA PRO A 129 -9.81 2.54 -9.95
C PRO A 129 -10.15 2.65 -8.45
N TRP A 130 -9.16 2.34 -7.62
CA TRP A 130 -9.28 2.53 -6.18
C TRP A 130 -8.65 3.86 -5.78
N ASN A 131 -9.47 4.77 -5.23
CA ASN A 131 -9.00 6.00 -4.61
C ASN A 131 -9.04 5.81 -3.09
N ALA A 132 -7.90 5.47 -2.50
CA ALA A 132 -7.75 5.27 -1.07
C ALA A 132 -7.33 6.59 -0.41
N THR A 133 -8.13 7.09 0.53
CA THR A 133 -7.83 8.35 1.23
C THR A 133 -7.05 8.08 2.50
N ILE A 134 -5.90 8.74 2.65
CA ILE A 134 -5.11 8.80 3.88
C ILE A 134 -5.64 9.98 4.70
N PHE A 135 -6.03 9.73 5.95
CA PHE A 135 -6.39 10.79 6.89
C PHE A 135 -5.25 10.99 7.87
N GLY A 136 -4.65 12.17 7.87
CA GLY A 136 -3.55 12.53 8.76
C GLY A 136 -4.02 13.43 9.89
N ARG A 137 -3.50 13.22 11.10
CA ARG A 137 -3.76 14.07 12.27
C ARG A 137 -2.50 14.33 13.07
N ILE A 138 -2.25 15.61 13.35
CA ILE A 138 -1.33 16.08 14.39
C ILE A 138 -2.18 16.40 15.62
N PRO A 139 -1.98 15.74 16.79
CA PRO A 139 -2.65 16.11 18.03
C PRO A 139 -2.37 17.54 18.44
N ALA A 140 -3.33 18.19 19.09
CA ALA A 140 -3.17 19.53 19.63
C ALA A 140 -2.21 19.56 20.83
N GLY A 141 -1.74 20.75 21.20
CA GLY A 141 -1.02 20.99 22.45
C GLY A 141 0.42 20.49 22.49
N GLN A 142 1.05 20.24 21.34
CA GLN A 142 2.46 19.89 21.29
C GLN A 142 3.32 21.15 21.26
N ASN A 143 4.17 21.31 22.28
CA ASN A 143 5.08 22.44 22.36
C ASN A 143 6.39 22.14 21.61
N VAL A 144 6.46 22.60 20.39
CA VAL A 144 7.61 22.39 19.49
C VAL A 144 8.10 23.73 18.93
N PRO A 145 9.41 23.93 18.69
CA PRO A 145 9.93 25.14 18.08
C PRO A 145 9.37 25.39 16.68
N ALA A 146 9.35 26.64 16.26
CA ALA A 146 9.03 26.98 14.88
C ALA A 146 10.06 26.38 13.91
N GLY A 147 9.59 25.91 12.77
CA GLY A 147 10.42 25.29 11.74
C GLY A 147 9.63 24.45 10.77
N SER A 148 10.33 23.87 9.79
CA SER A 148 9.78 22.89 8.87
C SER A 148 9.95 21.50 9.46
N TYR A 149 8.88 20.71 9.46
CA TYR A 149 8.86 19.34 9.95
C TYR A 149 8.45 18.39 8.82
N SER A 150 9.11 17.27 8.70
CA SER A 150 8.82 16.28 7.67
C SER A 150 9.05 14.85 8.15
N ASP A 151 8.39 13.91 7.50
CA ASP A 151 8.62 12.47 7.60
C ASP A 151 8.51 11.84 6.23
N VAL A 152 9.09 10.66 6.06
CA VAL A 152 9.03 9.88 4.83
C VAL A 152 8.26 8.61 5.09
N ILE A 153 7.12 8.46 4.41
CA ILE A 153 6.29 7.26 4.47
C ILE A 153 6.43 6.47 3.18
N THR A 154 6.84 5.21 3.31
CA THR A 154 6.82 4.26 2.20
C THR A 154 5.40 3.71 2.04
N VAL A 155 4.87 3.80 0.83
CA VAL A 155 3.60 3.17 0.43
C VAL A 155 3.96 1.88 -0.28
N THR A 156 3.54 0.73 0.27
CA THR A 156 3.70 -0.58 -0.36
C THR A 156 2.35 -1.02 -0.91
N ILE A 157 2.36 -1.46 -2.18
CA ILE A 157 1.15 -1.93 -2.88
C ILE A 157 1.45 -3.31 -3.41
N GLU A 158 0.56 -4.25 -3.07
CA GLU A 158 0.62 -5.65 -3.50
C GLU A 158 -0.65 -6.01 -4.29
N TRP A 159 -0.49 -6.76 -5.39
CA TRP A 159 -1.56 -7.25 -6.26
C TRP A 159 -1.28 -8.61 -6.87
#